data_5bc7e5ce3f5bf63b84bc1dd21e611ebb
#
_entry.id   5bc7e5ce3f5bf63b84bc1dd21e611ebb
#
_cell.length_a   1.000
_cell.length_b   1.000
_cell.length_c   1.000
_cell.angle_alpha   90.00
_cell.angle_beta   90.00
_cell.angle_gamma   90.00
#
_symmetry.space_group_name_H-M   'P 1'
#
loop_
_entity.id
_entity.type
_entity.pdbx_description
1 polymer ?
#
loop_
_entity_poly.entity_id
_entity_poly.type
_entity_poly.pdbx_seq_one_letter_code
_entity_poly.pdbx_strand_id
1 'polypeptide(L)'
;LIDMFQRLPGRRLWPRTKISSLVAMLALSMLGAVLPVVSATPAAAAAAVAGPAGDDFYTPPSPLPAGNPGDVIWYRKQADSGNASSYLVLYHSRDALGQPNAVSGTILVPKGRSPVGMPIVSLGSGTVGLGDQCAPSKNSLVSVAQNQGFIDKALQRGFAVAMTDYEGLGTPGVHTYVIGRSEGHAVLDVVRAAQRLPETGLSTANPVGLLGYSQGGGAAAWAGELQPTYAPELNLKAISAGGIPADLLAVSQQLDGGLGFAVLAMAALGLDSAYPELDLESYLNASGKKFFTDFSDDCVESLTIYPFRKLSDYTTINPLTTAAWKARINEQKLGAVAPKVPTFMYHAWPIDELVARPQGVALKDTYCAAGSPIRWKDYLGDHATVIFTSQSDAVSFLADRFANVPFSRSC
;
A
#
# COMPACT_ATOMS: atom_id res chain seq x y z
N LEU A 1 -55.62 -30.59 4.33
CA LEU A 1 -56.97 -30.24 3.89
C LEU A 1 -56.91 -29.00 3.01
N ILE A 2 -56.81 -29.19 1.71
CA ILE A 2 -57.89 -29.25 0.71
C ILE A 2 -58.42 -27.86 0.36
N ASP A 3 -58.01 -27.49 -0.87
CA ASP A 3 -58.75 -26.79 -1.94
C ASP A 3 -59.40 -25.43 -1.71
N MET A 4 -59.08 -24.49 -2.56
CA MET A 4 -60.04 -24.08 -3.61
C MET A 4 -59.43 -23.16 -4.67
N PHE A 5 -59.64 -23.57 -5.86
CA PHE A 5 -59.43 -23.04 -7.22
C PHE A 5 -60.18 -21.75 -7.58
N GLN A 6 -59.68 -21.12 -8.65
CA GLN A 6 -60.35 -20.32 -9.68
C GLN A 6 -60.40 -18.81 -9.44
N ARG A 7 -60.11 -17.92 -10.39
CA ARG A 7 -60.30 -17.89 -11.88
C ARG A 7 -59.51 -16.70 -12.46
N LEU A 8 -58.93 -16.87 -13.62
CA LEU A 8 -58.62 -15.79 -14.56
C LEU A 8 -59.89 -15.34 -15.30
N PRO A 9 -59.95 -14.07 -15.81
CA PRO A 9 -60.00 -13.79 -17.26
C PRO A 9 -59.22 -12.50 -17.60
N GLY A 10 -58.84 -12.16 -18.77
CA GLY A 10 -59.16 -12.45 -20.15
C GLY A 10 -58.18 -11.71 -21.07
N ARG A 11 -57.83 -12.37 -22.14
CA ARG A 11 -57.06 -11.85 -23.28
C ARG A 11 -57.77 -10.69 -23.96
N ARG A 12 -57.01 -9.62 -24.34
CA ARG A 12 -57.40 -8.78 -25.51
C ARG A 12 -56.31 -8.87 -26.57
N LEU A 13 -56.72 -9.42 -27.71
CA LEU A 13 -56.05 -9.44 -29.00
C LEU A 13 -56.14 -8.05 -29.64
N TRP A 14 -55.08 -7.53 -30.18
CA TRP A 14 -55.09 -6.40 -31.11
C TRP A 14 -54.55 -6.86 -32.47
N PRO A 15 -55.07 -6.28 -33.60
CA PRO A 15 -55.01 -6.88 -34.90
C PRO A 15 -53.71 -6.59 -35.65
N ARG A 16 -53.35 -7.58 -36.48
CA ARG A 16 -52.28 -7.49 -37.47
C ARG A 16 -52.69 -6.59 -38.62
N THR A 17 -51.98 -5.50 -38.85
CA THR A 17 -51.99 -4.78 -40.12
C THR A 17 -50.78 -5.23 -40.95
N LYS A 18 -51.10 -5.74 -42.14
CA LYS A 18 -50.18 -6.03 -43.23
C LYS A 18 -49.71 -4.70 -43.83
N ILE A 19 -48.41 -4.49 -43.94
CA ILE A 19 -47.83 -3.46 -44.79
C ILE A 19 -46.95 -4.14 -45.81
N SER A 20 -47.32 -3.94 -47.05
CA SER A 20 -46.73 -4.50 -48.27
C SER A 20 -45.38 -3.82 -48.55
N SER A 21 -44.51 -4.63 -49.11
CA SER A 21 -43.15 -4.33 -49.61
C SER A 21 -43.14 -3.19 -50.64
N LEU A 22 -42.26 -2.24 -50.46
CA LEU A 22 -41.68 -1.45 -51.56
C LEU A 22 -40.16 -1.43 -51.36
N VAL A 23 -39.47 -2.14 -52.25
CA VAL A 23 -38.04 -2.16 -52.36
C VAL A 23 -37.63 -0.89 -53.14
N ALA A 24 -37.01 0.06 -52.49
CA ALA A 24 -36.29 1.15 -53.16
C ALA A 24 -34.79 0.95 -52.88
N MET A 25 -34.04 0.53 -53.88
CA MET A 25 -32.59 0.55 -53.90
C MET A 25 -32.07 1.98 -53.90
N LEU A 26 -31.54 2.43 -52.78
CA LEU A 26 -30.62 3.56 -52.75
C LEU A 26 -29.22 3.06 -52.60
N ALA A 27 -28.40 3.16 -53.68
CA ALA A 27 -26.97 2.98 -53.61
C ALA A 27 -26.34 4.17 -52.88
N LEU A 28 -25.98 3.98 -51.60
CA LEU A 28 -25.20 4.97 -50.84
C LEU A 28 -23.71 4.65 -51.01
N SER A 29 -23.03 5.46 -51.79
CA SER A 29 -21.56 5.48 -51.91
C SER A 29 -20.97 5.86 -50.55
N MET A 30 -20.43 4.88 -49.81
CA MET A 30 -19.61 5.13 -48.61
C MET A 30 -18.26 5.70 -49.06
N LEU A 31 -18.09 7.01 -49.04
CA LEU A 31 -16.76 7.60 -48.92
C LEU A 31 -16.27 7.35 -47.50
N GLY A 32 -15.37 6.38 -47.35
CA GLY A 32 -14.70 6.10 -46.07
C GLY A 32 -13.76 7.28 -45.75
N ALA A 33 -14.22 8.12 -44.82
CA ALA A 33 -13.31 9.09 -44.19
C ALA A 33 -12.36 8.30 -43.30
N VAL A 34 -11.14 8.06 -43.76
CA VAL A 34 -10.04 7.57 -42.93
C VAL A 34 -9.63 8.73 -42.02
N LEU A 35 -10.15 8.73 -40.81
CA LEU A 35 -9.63 9.61 -39.75
C LEU A 35 -8.20 9.16 -39.43
N PRO A 36 -7.20 10.07 -39.43
CA PRO A 36 -5.88 9.72 -39.01
C PRO A 36 -5.92 9.31 -37.54
N VAL A 37 -5.51 8.09 -37.23
CA VAL A 37 -5.22 7.68 -35.86
C VAL A 37 -3.98 8.49 -35.46
N VAL A 38 -4.21 9.57 -34.74
CA VAL A 38 -3.14 10.30 -34.06
C VAL A 38 -2.62 9.37 -32.97
N SER A 39 -1.57 8.63 -33.27
CA SER A 39 -0.80 7.92 -32.26
C SER A 39 -0.21 8.99 -31.33
N ALA A 40 -0.79 9.11 -30.13
CA ALA A 40 -0.19 9.91 -29.09
C ALA A 40 1.20 9.31 -28.80
N THR A 41 2.25 9.99 -29.21
CA THR A 41 3.60 9.70 -28.76
C THR A 41 3.59 9.77 -27.23
N PRO A 42 4.09 8.73 -26.52
CA PRO A 42 4.25 8.85 -25.09
C PRO A 42 5.07 10.10 -24.79
N ALA A 43 4.54 10.99 -23.95
CA ALA A 43 5.28 12.15 -23.51
C ALA A 43 6.60 11.65 -22.92
N ALA A 44 7.73 12.14 -23.43
CA ALA A 44 9.02 11.84 -22.84
C ALA A 44 8.95 12.25 -21.37
N ALA A 45 9.34 11.35 -20.46
CA ALA A 45 9.42 11.67 -19.04
C ALA A 45 10.27 12.94 -18.91
N ALA A 46 9.72 13.97 -18.25
CA ALA A 46 10.47 15.17 -17.99
C ALA A 46 11.73 14.80 -17.19
N ALA A 47 12.87 15.43 -17.52
CA ALA A 47 14.09 15.19 -16.77
C ALA A 47 13.84 15.51 -15.30
N ALA A 48 14.27 14.59 -14.42
CA ALA A 48 14.12 14.78 -12.97
C ALA A 48 14.82 16.08 -12.54
N VAL A 49 14.11 16.92 -11.78
CA VAL A 49 14.59 18.25 -11.37
C VAL A 49 15.14 18.17 -9.96
N ALA A 50 16.20 18.91 -9.67
CA ALA A 50 16.70 19.06 -8.30
C ALA A 50 15.65 19.76 -7.42
N GLY A 51 15.30 19.14 -6.30
CA GLY A 51 14.28 19.68 -5.39
C GLY A 51 14.79 20.77 -4.48
N PRO A 52 13.87 21.51 -3.81
CA PRO A 52 14.19 22.54 -2.82
C PRO A 52 15.08 22.02 -1.69
N ALA A 53 15.77 22.95 -1.01
CA ALA A 53 16.54 22.64 0.20
C ALA A 53 15.62 22.49 1.42
N GLY A 54 16.12 21.85 2.49
CA GLY A 54 15.40 21.73 3.76
C GLY A 54 14.05 21.00 3.62
N ASP A 55 13.10 21.38 4.47
CA ASP A 55 11.76 20.76 4.53
C ASP A 55 10.83 21.21 3.40
N ASP A 56 11.16 22.29 2.70
CA ASP A 56 10.42 22.69 1.48
C ASP A 56 10.42 21.56 0.42
N PHE A 57 11.37 20.63 0.52
CA PHE A 57 11.41 19.45 -0.33
C PHE A 57 10.11 18.62 -0.29
N TYR A 58 9.48 18.55 0.85
CA TYR A 58 8.30 17.71 1.09
C TYR A 58 6.99 18.38 0.67
N THR A 59 7.04 19.68 0.32
CA THR A 59 5.85 20.43 -0.13
C THR A 59 5.76 20.38 -1.65
N PRO A 60 4.88 19.56 -2.24
CA PRO A 60 4.76 19.47 -3.69
C PRO A 60 4.31 20.80 -4.32
N PRO A 61 4.60 21.02 -5.63
CA PRO A 61 4.07 22.16 -6.34
C PRO A 61 2.53 22.19 -6.29
N SER A 62 1.96 23.39 -6.18
CA SER A 62 0.51 23.59 -6.24
C SER A 62 0.16 24.52 -7.42
N PRO A 63 -0.65 24.06 -8.42
CA PRO A 63 -1.22 22.71 -8.51
C PRO A 63 -0.16 21.64 -8.75
N LEU A 64 -0.47 20.40 -8.35
CA LEU A 64 0.41 19.26 -8.63
C LEU A 64 0.56 19.11 -10.15
N PRO A 65 1.79 19.07 -10.69
CA PRO A 65 1.99 18.91 -12.13
C PRO A 65 1.42 17.59 -12.63
N ALA A 66 1.04 17.54 -13.90
CA ALA A 66 0.61 16.29 -14.52
C ALA A 66 1.76 15.27 -14.52
N GLY A 67 1.47 14.03 -14.15
CA GLY A 67 2.45 12.95 -14.12
C GLY A 67 1.77 11.58 -13.97
N ASN A 68 2.52 10.53 -14.35
CA ASN A 68 2.10 9.16 -14.13
C ASN A 68 2.60 8.66 -12.78
N PRO A 69 1.95 7.68 -12.16
CA PRO A 69 2.46 7.04 -10.95
C PRO A 69 3.92 6.64 -11.08
N GLY A 70 4.76 7.07 -10.13
CA GLY A 70 6.20 6.88 -10.12
C GLY A 70 7.03 7.88 -10.94
N ASP A 71 6.42 8.87 -11.61
CA ASP A 71 7.20 9.97 -12.19
C ASP A 71 7.81 10.83 -11.07
N VAL A 72 9.11 11.09 -11.15
CA VAL A 72 9.82 11.90 -10.15
C VAL A 72 9.49 13.37 -10.37
N ILE A 73 8.88 14.00 -9.37
CA ILE A 73 8.59 15.44 -9.36
C ILE A 73 9.90 16.19 -9.20
N TRP A 74 10.67 15.82 -8.17
CA TRP A 74 12.05 16.26 -7.95
C TRP A 74 12.81 15.28 -7.07
N TYR A 75 14.12 15.42 -7.03
CA TYR A 75 14.98 14.61 -6.17
C TYR A 75 16.09 15.47 -5.56
N ARG A 76 16.73 14.92 -4.54
CA ARG A 76 17.93 15.49 -3.92
C ARG A 76 18.89 14.37 -3.57
N LYS A 77 20.13 14.45 -4.08
CA LYS A 77 21.18 13.57 -3.62
C LYS A 77 21.48 13.88 -2.16
N GLN A 78 21.44 12.87 -1.33
CA GLN A 78 21.80 12.95 0.08
C GLN A 78 23.25 12.48 0.31
N ALA A 79 23.73 12.65 1.56
CA ALA A 79 24.96 11.99 1.99
C ALA A 79 24.83 10.48 1.78
N ASP A 80 25.93 9.86 1.40
CA ASP A 80 25.96 8.41 1.19
C ASP A 80 25.61 7.66 2.47
N SER A 81 24.81 6.61 2.35
CA SER A 81 24.49 5.70 3.46
C SER A 81 25.43 4.50 3.40
N GLY A 82 26.49 4.51 4.20
CA GLY A 82 27.53 3.50 4.13
C GLY A 82 28.14 3.39 2.72
N ASN A 83 28.05 2.21 2.10
CA ASN A 83 28.52 1.98 0.73
C ASN A 83 27.39 2.10 -0.32
N ALA A 84 26.40 2.93 -0.08
CA ALA A 84 25.32 3.21 -1.04
C ALA A 84 25.15 4.70 -1.31
N SER A 85 24.89 5.05 -2.56
CA SER A 85 24.42 6.38 -2.94
C SER A 85 22.96 6.54 -2.47
N SER A 86 22.64 7.67 -1.82
CA SER A 86 21.31 7.96 -1.28
C SER A 86 20.64 9.11 -2.04
N TYR A 87 19.38 8.92 -2.38
CA TYR A 87 18.55 9.91 -3.06
C TYR A 87 17.21 10.04 -2.33
N LEU A 88 16.90 11.26 -1.91
CA LEU A 88 15.55 11.63 -1.49
C LEU A 88 14.74 11.96 -2.74
N VAL A 89 13.55 11.43 -2.85
CA VAL A 89 12.66 11.62 -4.01
C VAL A 89 11.29 12.09 -3.56
N LEU A 90 10.68 12.99 -4.34
CA LEU A 90 9.25 13.27 -4.32
C LEU A 90 8.69 12.77 -5.65
N TYR A 91 7.68 11.94 -5.61
CA TYR A 91 7.17 11.25 -6.79
C TYR A 91 5.65 11.20 -6.82
N HIS A 92 5.10 11.09 -8.01
CA HIS A 92 3.66 10.89 -8.22
C HIS A 92 3.21 9.53 -7.75
N SER A 93 2.09 9.48 -7.04
CA SER A 93 1.39 8.26 -6.67
C SER A 93 -0.12 8.43 -6.76
N ARG A 94 -0.87 7.55 -6.14
CA ARG A 94 -2.33 7.57 -6.07
C ARG A 94 -2.79 7.37 -4.62
N ASP A 95 -3.78 8.16 -4.22
CA ASP A 95 -4.48 7.96 -2.96
C ASP A 95 -5.37 6.70 -2.95
N ALA A 96 -6.08 6.48 -1.87
CA ALA A 96 -7.02 5.36 -1.71
C ALA A 96 -8.16 5.36 -2.74
N LEU A 97 -8.55 6.53 -3.25
CA LEU A 97 -9.62 6.76 -4.22
C LEU A 97 -9.11 6.80 -5.67
N GLY A 98 -7.79 6.62 -5.86
CA GLY A 98 -7.14 6.65 -7.17
C GLY A 98 -6.84 8.06 -7.69
N GLN A 99 -6.98 9.12 -6.85
CA GLN A 99 -6.64 10.48 -7.24
C GLN A 99 -5.11 10.68 -7.21
N PRO A 100 -4.57 11.57 -8.06
CA PRO A 100 -3.15 11.90 -8.03
C PRO A 100 -2.74 12.54 -6.71
N ASN A 101 -1.63 12.07 -6.14
CA ASN A 101 -0.97 12.69 -4.99
C ASN A 101 0.56 12.70 -5.20
N ALA A 102 1.28 13.29 -4.25
CA ALA A 102 2.74 13.27 -4.20
C ALA A 102 3.19 12.60 -2.90
N VAL A 103 4.16 11.72 -3.01
CA VAL A 103 4.71 10.95 -1.89
C VAL A 103 6.23 11.09 -1.88
N SER A 104 6.83 11.19 -0.70
CA SER A 104 8.29 11.18 -0.54
C SER A 104 8.84 9.79 -0.26
N GLY A 105 10.14 9.64 -0.42
CA GLY A 105 10.83 8.38 -0.12
C GLY A 105 12.33 8.47 -0.34
N THR A 106 13.03 7.39 -0.01
CA THR A 106 14.48 7.27 -0.14
C THR A 106 14.85 6.11 -1.07
N ILE A 107 15.80 6.35 -1.96
CA ILE A 107 16.39 5.33 -2.83
C ILE A 107 17.86 5.18 -2.49
N LEU A 108 18.28 3.95 -2.20
CA LEU A 108 19.66 3.58 -1.89
C LEU A 108 20.20 2.65 -2.98
N VAL A 109 21.31 3.03 -3.61
CA VAL A 109 21.93 2.25 -4.67
C VAL A 109 23.36 1.87 -4.26
N PRO A 110 23.70 0.57 -4.11
CA PRO A 110 25.03 0.11 -3.76
C PRO A 110 26.09 0.63 -4.73
N LYS A 111 27.19 1.17 -4.22
CA LYS A 111 28.35 1.62 -5.00
C LYS A 111 29.22 0.45 -5.44
N GLY A 112 29.99 0.67 -6.49
CA GLY A 112 30.96 -0.31 -6.98
C GLY A 112 30.34 -1.54 -7.65
N ARG A 113 29.06 -1.50 -7.97
CA ARG A 113 28.33 -2.55 -8.69
C ARG A 113 27.60 -1.95 -9.89
N SER A 114 27.44 -2.73 -10.95
CA SER A 114 26.60 -2.33 -12.08
C SER A 114 25.14 -2.28 -11.63
N PRO A 115 24.39 -1.21 -11.97
CA PRO A 115 22.95 -1.17 -11.72
C PRO A 115 22.15 -2.08 -12.69
N VAL A 116 22.76 -2.54 -13.78
CA VAL A 116 22.13 -3.41 -14.77
C VAL A 116 21.84 -4.78 -14.14
N GLY A 117 20.59 -5.17 -14.08
CA GLY A 117 20.15 -6.43 -13.46
C GLY A 117 20.20 -6.44 -11.92
N MET A 118 20.59 -5.32 -11.29
CA MET A 118 20.61 -5.20 -9.83
C MET A 118 19.19 -5.36 -9.27
N PRO A 119 18.93 -6.28 -8.33
CA PRO A 119 17.62 -6.38 -7.70
C PRO A 119 17.25 -5.10 -6.94
N ILE A 120 15.96 -4.75 -6.99
CA ILE A 120 15.38 -3.64 -6.22
C ILE A 120 14.48 -4.23 -5.15
N VAL A 121 14.73 -3.90 -3.89
CA VAL A 121 13.84 -4.20 -2.77
C VAL A 121 13.01 -2.97 -2.48
N SER A 122 11.70 -3.05 -2.71
CA SER A 122 10.76 -2.04 -2.22
C SER A 122 10.44 -2.35 -0.77
N LEU A 123 10.86 -1.46 0.12
CA LEU A 123 10.67 -1.59 1.56
C LEU A 123 9.49 -0.73 2.02
N GLY A 124 8.43 -1.39 2.49
CA GLY A 124 7.38 -0.77 3.26
C GLY A 124 7.85 -0.60 4.70
N SER A 125 7.87 0.64 5.20
CA SER A 125 8.23 0.92 6.59
C SER A 125 7.19 0.36 7.55
N GLY A 126 7.62 -0.12 8.71
CA GLY A 126 6.73 -0.34 9.85
C GLY A 126 6.23 1.00 10.41
N THR A 127 5.34 0.92 11.40
CA THR A 127 4.73 2.09 12.04
C THR A 127 5.77 3.03 12.65
N VAL A 128 5.77 4.27 12.21
CA VAL A 128 6.70 5.32 12.72
C VAL A 128 5.97 6.49 13.39
N GLY A 129 4.65 6.61 13.22
CA GLY A 129 3.81 7.69 13.74
C GLY A 129 2.99 8.35 12.65
N LEU A 130 2.40 9.51 12.97
CA LEU A 130 1.57 10.29 12.05
C LEU A 130 2.21 11.65 11.68
N GLY A 131 3.09 12.18 12.53
CA GLY A 131 3.72 13.47 12.32
C GLY A 131 4.74 13.45 11.17
N ASP A 132 4.83 14.54 10.45
CA ASP A 132 5.76 14.70 9.31
C ASP A 132 7.23 14.47 9.68
N GLN A 133 7.62 14.75 10.92
CA GLN A 133 8.96 14.51 11.44
C GLN A 133 9.27 13.02 11.59
N CYS A 134 8.25 12.17 11.62
CA CYS A 134 8.40 10.72 11.78
C CYS A 134 8.73 10.02 10.45
N ALA A 135 8.60 10.71 9.31
CA ALA A 135 8.80 10.14 7.99
C ALA A 135 10.13 9.37 7.89
N PRO A 136 10.14 8.15 7.33
CA PRO A 136 11.33 7.34 7.18
C PRO A 136 12.51 8.08 6.53
N SER A 137 12.24 8.90 5.52
CA SER A 137 13.28 9.69 4.83
C SER A 137 13.90 10.79 5.69
N LYS A 138 13.27 11.17 6.80
CA LYS A 138 13.81 12.11 7.80
C LYS A 138 14.66 11.41 8.86
N ASN A 139 14.81 10.07 8.78
CA ASN A 139 15.66 9.24 9.64
C ASN A 139 15.36 9.39 11.14
N SER A 140 14.08 9.42 11.53
CA SER A 140 13.70 9.34 12.94
C SER A 140 14.31 8.09 13.60
N LEU A 141 14.60 8.16 14.90
CA LEU A 141 15.23 7.06 15.63
C LEU A 141 14.46 5.74 15.46
N VAL A 142 13.14 5.80 15.47
CA VAL A 142 12.29 4.60 15.33
C VAL A 142 12.30 4.08 13.91
N SER A 143 12.24 4.95 12.90
CA SER A 143 12.37 4.52 11.50
C SER A 143 13.70 3.80 11.29
N VAL A 144 14.80 4.35 11.80
CA VAL A 144 16.13 3.72 11.75
C VAL A 144 16.10 2.38 12.48
N ALA A 145 15.60 2.32 13.70
CA ALA A 145 15.58 1.10 14.51
C ALA A 145 14.83 -0.05 13.82
N GLN A 146 13.69 0.22 13.21
CA GLN A 146 12.87 -0.79 12.56
C GLN A 146 13.41 -1.22 11.18
N ASN A 147 13.82 -0.26 10.35
CA ASN A 147 14.09 -0.49 8.94
C ASN A 147 15.56 -0.81 8.65
N GLN A 148 16.50 -0.28 9.45
CA GLN A 148 17.94 -0.36 9.16
C GLN A 148 18.43 -1.79 8.97
N GLY A 149 17.95 -2.73 9.79
CA GLY A 149 18.36 -4.11 9.66
C GLY A 149 17.95 -4.78 8.34
N PHE A 150 16.78 -4.43 7.80
CA PHE A 150 16.37 -4.87 6.46
C PHE A 150 17.18 -4.20 5.37
N ILE A 151 17.43 -2.88 5.50
CA ILE A 151 18.22 -2.09 4.56
C ILE A 151 19.66 -2.65 4.48
N ASP A 152 20.33 -2.81 5.62
CA ASP A 152 21.72 -3.30 5.68
C ASP A 152 21.85 -4.68 5.03
N LYS A 153 20.91 -5.58 5.33
CA LYS A 153 20.94 -6.93 4.75
C LYS A 153 20.70 -6.93 3.23
N ALA A 154 19.86 -6.04 2.73
CA ALA A 154 19.62 -5.88 1.29
C ALA A 154 20.86 -5.28 0.60
N LEU A 155 21.41 -4.19 1.14
CA LEU A 155 22.61 -3.52 0.61
C LEU A 155 23.85 -4.44 0.62
N GLN A 156 24.05 -5.22 1.70
CA GLN A 156 25.15 -6.22 1.79
C GLN A 156 25.07 -7.28 0.68
N ARG A 157 23.85 -7.62 0.24
CA ARG A 157 23.64 -8.52 -0.90
C ARG A 157 23.80 -7.82 -2.25
N GLY A 158 23.97 -6.50 -2.26
CA GLY A 158 24.10 -5.69 -3.47
C GLY A 158 22.76 -5.37 -4.13
N PHE A 159 21.68 -5.33 -3.35
CA PHE A 159 20.36 -4.93 -3.83
C PHE A 159 20.19 -3.43 -3.60
N ALA A 160 19.58 -2.75 -4.56
CA ALA A 160 19.05 -1.40 -4.33
C ALA A 160 17.84 -1.48 -3.38
N VAL A 161 17.63 -0.44 -2.58
CA VAL A 161 16.47 -0.31 -1.69
C VAL A 161 15.70 0.94 -2.08
N ALA A 162 14.39 0.81 -2.32
CA ALA A 162 13.48 1.91 -2.51
C ALA A 162 12.46 1.87 -1.35
N MET A 163 12.50 2.88 -0.48
CA MET A 163 11.63 2.98 0.70
C MET A 163 10.73 4.19 0.57
N THR A 164 9.42 3.97 0.66
CA THR A 164 8.42 5.05 0.67
C THR A 164 8.18 5.58 2.07
N ASP A 165 7.84 6.88 2.16
CA ASP A 165 7.34 7.47 3.41
C ASP A 165 5.83 7.25 3.58
N TYR A 166 5.11 6.86 2.52
CA TYR A 166 3.65 6.81 2.39
C TYR A 166 3.01 8.21 2.26
N GLU A 167 1.73 8.22 1.91
CA GLU A 167 0.92 9.43 1.76
C GLU A 167 0.72 10.14 3.11
N GLY A 168 0.89 11.47 3.09
CA GLY A 168 0.66 12.31 4.27
C GLY A 168 1.67 12.09 5.40
N LEU A 169 2.83 11.47 5.11
CA LEU A 169 3.92 11.35 6.06
C LEU A 169 5.16 12.05 5.47
N GLY A 170 5.54 13.16 6.07
CA GLY A 170 6.52 14.10 5.52
C GLY A 170 5.95 15.08 4.50
N THR A 171 4.98 14.66 3.68
CA THR A 171 4.24 15.52 2.74
C THR A 171 2.95 16.05 3.38
N PRO A 172 2.38 17.18 2.89
CA PRO A 172 1.19 17.78 3.49
C PRO A 172 0.00 16.82 3.56
N GLY A 173 -0.73 16.84 4.68
CA GLY A 173 -1.89 16.01 4.97
C GLY A 173 -1.68 15.15 6.21
N VAL A 174 -2.71 14.44 6.64
CA VAL A 174 -2.58 13.43 7.70
C VAL A 174 -2.25 12.09 7.05
N HIS A 175 -1.28 11.38 7.61
CA HIS A 175 -0.88 10.05 7.12
C HIS A 175 -2.07 9.10 7.01
N THR A 176 -2.27 8.53 5.80
CA THR A 176 -3.29 7.51 5.52
C THR A 176 -2.86 6.13 6.07
N TYR A 177 -2.59 6.10 7.37
CA TYR A 177 -2.06 4.94 8.07
C TYR A 177 -2.92 3.69 7.90
N VAL A 178 -2.31 2.58 7.48
CA VAL A 178 -2.88 1.26 7.17
C VAL A 178 -3.99 1.25 6.10
N ILE A 179 -4.05 2.30 5.28
CA ILE A 179 -4.96 2.34 4.14
C ILE A 179 -4.32 1.61 2.97
N GLY A 180 -4.73 0.38 2.78
CA GLY A 180 -4.02 -0.59 1.94
C GLY A 180 -3.81 -0.16 0.50
N ARG A 181 -4.80 0.50 -0.14
CA ARG A 181 -4.62 0.99 -1.52
C ARG A 181 -3.59 2.12 -1.60
N SER A 182 -3.67 3.12 -0.72
CA SER A 182 -2.71 4.23 -0.69
C SER A 182 -1.29 3.71 -0.44
N GLU A 183 -1.10 2.87 0.59
CA GLU A 183 0.21 2.32 0.92
C GLU A 183 0.75 1.37 -0.16
N GLY A 184 -0.10 0.52 -0.73
CA GLY A 184 0.29 -0.39 -1.81
C GLY A 184 0.68 0.34 -3.09
N HIS A 185 -0.01 1.43 -3.45
CA HIS A 185 0.38 2.31 -4.54
C HIS A 185 1.74 2.92 -4.28
N ALA A 186 1.96 3.51 -3.10
CA ALA A 186 3.23 4.16 -2.74
C ALA A 186 4.41 3.17 -2.78
N VAL A 187 4.23 1.92 -2.33
CA VAL A 187 5.24 0.85 -2.38
C VAL A 187 5.59 0.46 -3.82
N LEU A 188 4.63 0.45 -4.74
CA LEU A 188 4.89 0.16 -6.15
C LEU A 188 5.50 1.36 -6.87
N ASP A 189 5.04 2.56 -6.57
CA ASP A 189 5.45 3.78 -7.27
C ASP A 189 6.84 4.26 -6.89
N VAL A 190 7.32 3.99 -5.66
CA VAL A 190 8.71 4.26 -5.29
C VAL A 190 9.70 3.40 -6.11
N VAL A 191 9.31 2.19 -6.53
CA VAL A 191 10.10 1.37 -7.45
C VAL A 191 10.16 2.00 -8.83
N ARG A 192 9.01 2.47 -9.34
CA ARG A 192 8.94 3.21 -10.61
C ARG A 192 9.81 4.46 -10.55
N ALA A 193 9.76 5.20 -9.44
CA ALA A 193 10.61 6.38 -9.22
C ALA A 193 12.09 6.00 -9.25
N ALA A 194 12.48 4.91 -8.59
CA ALA A 194 13.85 4.40 -8.63
C ALA A 194 14.30 4.04 -10.04
N GLN A 195 13.43 3.44 -10.85
CA GLN A 195 13.72 3.04 -12.22
C GLN A 195 13.73 4.21 -13.22
N ARG A 196 13.05 5.32 -12.90
CA ARG A 196 12.93 6.50 -13.77
C ARG A 196 13.88 7.64 -13.40
N LEU A 197 14.50 7.59 -12.22
CA LEU A 197 15.53 8.54 -11.82
C LEU A 197 16.86 8.16 -12.49
N PRO A 198 17.37 8.94 -13.46
CA PRO A 198 18.57 8.56 -14.22
C PRO A 198 19.81 8.33 -13.37
N GLU A 199 19.93 9.05 -12.26
CA GLU A 199 21.03 9.00 -11.31
C GLU A 199 21.20 7.63 -10.63
N THR A 200 20.17 6.82 -10.60
CA THR A 200 20.23 5.46 -10.04
C THR A 200 20.84 4.45 -11.01
N GLY A 201 20.72 4.70 -12.32
CA GLY A 201 21.06 3.75 -13.37
C GLY A 201 20.17 2.50 -13.41
N LEU A 202 19.11 2.43 -12.59
CA LEU A 202 18.14 1.33 -12.57
C LEU A 202 17.15 1.45 -13.74
N SER A 203 16.47 0.37 -14.06
CA SER A 203 15.52 0.31 -15.18
C SER A 203 14.39 -0.68 -14.93
N THR A 204 13.39 -0.70 -15.79
CA THR A 204 12.26 -1.66 -15.70
C THR A 204 12.68 -3.13 -15.86
N ALA A 205 13.87 -3.41 -16.38
CA ALA A 205 14.42 -4.76 -16.46
C ALA A 205 14.89 -5.33 -15.12
N ASN A 206 15.17 -4.46 -14.13
CA ASN A 206 15.66 -4.89 -12.83
C ASN A 206 14.59 -5.72 -12.09
N PRO A 207 14.96 -6.87 -11.50
CA PRO A 207 14.04 -7.68 -10.72
C PRO A 207 13.64 -6.96 -9.42
N VAL A 208 12.36 -7.08 -9.03
CA VAL A 208 11.76 -6.39 -7.88
C VAL A 208 11.33 -7.40 -6.83
N GLY A 209 11.60 -7.09 -5.56
CA GLY A 209 11.03 -7.78 -4.41
C GLY A 209 10.33 -6.79 -3.49
N LEU A 210 9.17 -7.16 -2.94
CA LEU A 210 8.47 -6.37 -1.94
C LEU A 210 8.80 -6.90 -0.55
N LEU A 211 9.04 -6.00 0.40
CA LEU A 211 9.47 -6.34 1.75
C LEU A 211 8.79 -5.43 2.77
N GLY A 212 8.32 -6.00 3.88
CA GLY A 212 7.82 -5.22 4.99
C GLY A 212 7.39 -6.05 6.18
N TYR A 213 7.22 -5.39 7.33
CA TYR A 213 6.71 -5.97 8.56
C TYR A 213 5.68 -5.04 9.20
N SER A 214 4.65 -5.58 9.87
CA SER A 214 3.59 -4.80 10.51
C SER A 214 2.83 -3.93 9.51
N GLN A 215 2.74 -2.62 9.67
CA GLN A 215 2.24 -1.70 8.63
C GLN A 215 2.90 -2.00 7.28
N GLY A 216 4.22 -2.06 7.24
CA GLY A 216 4.97 -2.38 6.02
C GLY A 216 4.64 -3.76 5.46
N GLY A 217 4.33 -4.75 6.32
CA GLY A 217 3.86 -6.07 5.90
C GLY A 217 2.49 -6.00 5.21
N GLY A 218 1.58 -5.18 5.75
CA GLY A 218 0.30 -4.85 5.11
C GLY A 218 0.49 -4.16 3.77
N ALA A 219 1.32 -3.12 3.73
CA ALA A 219 1.65 -2.38 2.51
C ALA A 219 2.26 -3.27 1.42
N ALA A 220 3.21 -4.16 1.77
CA ALA A 220 3.81 -5.11 0.83
C ALA A 220 2.80 -6.14 0.31
N ALA A 221 1.89 -6.61 1.17
CA ALA A 221 0.82 -7.53 0.76
C ALA A 221 -0.18 -6.84 -0.18
N TRP A 222 -0.62 -5.62 0.14
CA TRP A 222 -1.48 -4.81 -0.73
C TRP A 222 -0.81 -4.49 -2.07
N ALA A 223 0.48 -4.12 -2.07
CA ALA A 223 1.24 -3.94 -3.30
C ALA A 223 1.26 -5.21 -4.15
N GLY A 224 1.37 -6.39 -3.51
CA GLY A 224 1.29 -7.68 -4.19
C GLY A 224 -0.07 -7.98 -4.82
N GLU A 225 -1.18 -7.61 -4.17
CA GLU A 225 -2.54 -7.72 -4.74
C GLU A 225 -2.79 -6.73 -5.87
N LEU A 226 -2.27 -5.50 -5.75
CA LEU A 226 -2.46 -4.43 -6.73
C LEU A 226 -1.56 -4.57 -7.96
N GLN A 227 -0.36 -5.15 -7.81
CA GLN A 227 0.66 -5.18 -8.86
C GLN A 227 0.15 -5.70 -10.22
N PRO A 228 -0.65 -6.77 -10.33
CA PRO A 228 -1.06 -7.28 -11.63
C PRO A 228 -1.89 -6.31 -12.48
N THR A 229 -2.58 -5.37 -11.85
CA THR A 229 -3.46 -4.41 -12.53
C THR A 229 -2.92 -2.99 -12.49
N TYR A 230 -2.25 -2.61 -11.41
CA TYR A 230 -1.75 -1.25 -11.21
C TYR A 230 -0.33 -1.05 -11.74
N ALA A 231 0.54 -2.06 -11.59
CA ALA A 231 1.96 -1.97 -11.97
C ALA A 231 2.44 -3.25 -12.71
N PRO A 232 1.72 -3.70 -13.77
CA PRO A 232 2.03 -4.96 -14.45
C PRO A 232 3.42 -4.98 -15.11
N GLU A 233 4.00 -3.81 -15.38
CA GLU A 233 5.33 -3.66 -15.99
C GLU A 233 6.48 -3.92 -15.01
N LEU A 234 6.24 -3.90 -13.69
CA LEU A 234 7.27 -4.20 -12.71
C LEU A 234 7.63 -5.69 -12.74
N ASN A 235 8.92 -5.98 -12.87
CA ASN A 235 9.46 -7.34 -12.89
C ASN A 235 9.46 -7.98 -11.50
N LEU A 236 8.27 -8.08 -10.88
CA LEU A 236 8.09 -8.61 -9.53
C LEU A 236 8.46 -10.09 -9.46
N LYS A 237 9.35 -10.45 -8.55
CA LYS A 237 9.86 -11.82 -8.35
C LYS A 237 9.39 -12.46 -7.06
N ALA A 238 9.20 -11.68 -6.00
CA ALA A 238 8.81 -12.21 -4.71
C ALA A 238 8.25 -11.14 -3.78
N ILE A 239 7.55 -11.60 -2.75
CA ILE A 239 7.04 -10.79 -1.64
C ILE A 239 7.51 -11.43 -0.33
N SER A 240 7.97 -10.61 0.62
CA SER A 240 8.29 -11.03 1.98
C SER A 240 7.56 -10.10 2.94
N ALA A 241 6.48 -10.58 3.56
CA ALA A 241 5.57 -9.78 4.36
C ALA A 241 5.29 -10.45 5.70
N GLY A 242 5.60 -9.77 6.80
CA GLY A 242 5.41 -10.29 8.15
C GLY A 242 4.50 -9.44 9.00
N GLY A 243 3.88 -10.03 10.04
CA GLY A 243 3.00 -9.33 10.97
C GLY A 243 1.87 -8.58 10.27
N ILE A 244 1.31 -9.15 9.21
CA ILE A 244 0.39 -8.50 8.27
C ILE A 244 -0.94 -8.18 8.95
N PRO A 245 -1.39 -6.90 9.07
CA PRO A 245 -2.74 -6.53 9.50
C PRO A 245 -3.75 -6.79 8.36
N ALA A 246 -4.10 -8.06 8.13
CA ALA A 246 -4.88 -8.49 6.97
C ALA A 246 -6.38 -8.18 7.08
N ASP A 247 -6.89 -8.04 8.31
CA ASP A 247 -8.29 -7.73 8.61
C ASP A 247 -8.34 -6.65 9.70
N LEU A 248 -8.49 -5.39 9.29
CA LEU A 248 -8.45 -4.27 10.22
C LEU A 248 -9.58 -4.30 11.25
N LEU A 249 -10.72 -4.94 10.95
CA LEU A 249 -11.78 -5.08 11.94
C LEU A 249 -11.36 -6.03 13.06
N ALA A 250 -10.74 -7.16 12.71
CA ALA A 250 -10.20 -8.10 13.71
C ALA A 250 -9.05 -7.46 14.52
N VAL A 251 -8.17 -6.71 13.86
CA VAL A 251 -7.09 -5.97 14.53
C VAL A 251 -7.65 -4.92 15.49
N SER A 252 -8.65 -4.13 15.07
CA SER A 252 -9.25 -3.09 15.91
C SER A 252 -9.89 -3.67 17.19
N GLN A 253 -10.49 -4.85 17.10
CA GLN A 253 -11.07 -5.53 18.27
C GLN A 253 -10.03 -5.96 19.31
N GLN A 254 -8.82 -6.30 18.86
CA GLN A 254 -7.72 -6.64 19.76
C GLN A 254 -7.09 -5.38 20.39
N LEU A 255 -7.02 -4.29 19.63
CA LEU A 255 -6.36 -3.07 20.06
C LEU A 255 -7.24 -2.22 21.00
N ASP A 256 -8.57 -2.27 20.86
CA ASP A 256 -9.51 -1.50 21.69
C ASP A 256 -9.52 -2.02 23.15
N GLY A 257 -8.94 -1.26 24.04
CA GLY A 257 -8.69 -1.68 25.43
C GLY A 257 -7.44 -2.53 25.63
N GLY A 258 -6.64 -2.74 24.59
CA GLY A 258 -5.38 -3.48 24.59
C GLY A 258 -4.14 -2.60 24.77
N LEU A 259 -2.97 -3.25 24.69
CA LEU A 259 -1.66 -2.55 24.72
C LEU A 259 -1.48 -1.58 23.54
N GLY A 260 -2.06 -1.92 22.38
CA GLY A 260 -1.88 -1.19 21.13
C GLY A 260 -2.97 -0.15 20.85
N PHE A 261 -3.67 0.39 21.84
CA PHE A 261 -4.73 1.38 21.61
C PHE A 261 -4.26 2.57 20.74
N ALA A 262 -3.03 3.03 20.94
CA ALA A 262 -2.48 4.11 20.14
C ALA A 262 -2.43 3.76 18.62
N VAL A 263 -2.11 2.52 18.28
CA VAL A 263 -2.15 2.02 16.89
C VAL A 263 -3.58 2.05 16.33
N LEU A 264 -4.58 1.75 17.15
CA LEU A 264 -6.00 1.88 16.77
C LEU A 264 -6.38 3.35 16.52
N ALA A 265 -5.90 4.27 17.37
CA ALA A 265 -6.16 5.71 17.19
C ALA A 265 -5.52 6.25 15.90
N MET A 266 -4.30 5.80 15.58
CA MET A 266 -3.66 6.13 14.30
C MET A 266 -4.46 5.60 13.11
N ALA A 267 -4.96 4.36 13.18
CA ALA A 267 -5.78 3.79 12.11
C ALA A 267 -7.11 4.55 11.94
N ALA A 268 -7.69 5.07 13.03
CA ALA A 268 -8.88 5.90 12.94
C ALA A 268 -8.61 7.23 12.20
N LEU A 269 -7.50 7.90 12.52
CA LEU A 269 -7.07 9.12 11.81
C LEU A 269 -6.72 8.82 10.34
N GLY A 270 -6.04 7.71 10.07
CA GLY A 270 -5.71 7.30 8.70
C GLY A 270 -6.95 7.02 7.85
N LEU A 271 -7.97 6.38 8.43
CA LEU A 271 -9.27 6.17 7.77
C LEU A 271 -9.98 7.47 7.49
N ASP A 272 -10.04 8.38 8.47
CA ASP A 272 -10.68 9.68 8.33
C ASP A 272 -9.98 10.54 7.27
N SER A 273 -8.65 10.54 7.26
CA SER A 273 -7.86 11.23 6.24
C SER A 273 -8.10 10.70 4.83
N ALA A 274 -8.16 9.37 4.66
CA ALA A 274 -8.39 8.74 3.35
C ALA A 274 -9.84 8.86 2.86
N TYR A 275 -10.78 8.98 3.79
CA TYR A 275 -12.22 8.97 3.53
C TYR A 275 -12.92 10.07 4.36
N PRO A 276 -12.84 11.35 3.95
CA PRO A 276 -13.32 12.49 4.74
C PRO A 276 -14.82 12.43 5.07
N GLU A 277 -15.61 11.64 4.32
CA GLU A 277 -17.02 11.41 4.63
C GLU A 277 -17.26 10.64 5.94
N LEU A 278 -16.21 10.04 6.53
CA LEU A 278 -16.30 9.36 7.83
C LEU A 278 -16.42 10.33 8.98
N ASP A 279 -15.91 11.56 8.82
CA ASP A 279 -16.06 12.69 9.76
C ASP A 279 -15.84 12.27 11.22
N LEU A 280 -14.61 11.78 11.52
CA LEU A 280 -14.24 11.30 12.85
C LEU A 280 -14.58 12.32 13.93
N GLU A 281 -14.40 13.62 13.65
CA GLU A 281 -14.64 14.69 14.62
C GLU A 281 -16.07 14.66 15.17
N SER A 282 -17.06 14.33 14.34
CA SER A 282 -18.48 14.25 14.75
C SER A 282 -18.76 13.14 15.78
N TYR A 283 -17.90 12.15 15.87
CA TYR A 283 -18.00 11.06 16.83
C TYR A 283 -17.29 11.37 18.17
N LEU A 284 -16.40 12.38 18.19
CA LEU A 284 -15.56 12.66 19.36
C LEU A 284 -16.31 13.40 20.46
N ASN A 285 -16.07 12.99 21.72
CA ASN A 285 -16.40 13.80 22.89
C ASN A 285 -15.31 14.85 23.15
N ALA A 286 -15.47 15.69 24.19
CA ALA A 286 -14.51 16.75 24.48
C ALA A 286 -13.07 16.22 24.74
N SER A 287 -12.94 15.08 25.42
CA SER A 287 -11.65 14.42 25.66
C SER A 287 -11.07 13.87 24.38
N GLY A 288 -11.91 13.33 23.49
CA GLY A 288 -11.52 12.82 22.19
C GLY A 288 -10.98 13.90 21.28
N LYS A 289 -11.66 15.05 21.17
CA LYS A 289 -11.19 16.18 20.37
C LYS A 289 -9.77 16.62 20.79
N LYS A 290 -9.57 16.77 22.09
CA LYS A 290 -8.24 17.10 22.59
C LYS A 290 -7.21 16.00 22.28
N PHE A 291 -7.54 14.74 22.57
CA PHE A 291 -6.63 13.60 22.37
C PHE A 291 -6.21 13.46 20.91
N PHE A 292 -7.16 13.40 19.97
CA PHE A 292 -6.85 13.21 18.55
C PHE A 292 -6.13 14.41 17.93
N THR A 293 -6.38 15.65 18.42
CA THR A 293 -5.62 16.83 17.99
C THR A 293 -4.16 16.74 18.42
N ASP A 294 -3.92 16.44 19.69
CA ASP A 294 -2.55 16.32 20.21
C ASP A 294 -1.81 15.13 19.59
N PHE A 295 -2.53 14.03 19.36
CA PHE A 295 -1.98 12.75 18.88
C PHE A 295 -1.67 12.73 17.37
N SER A 296 -2.30 13.59 16.57
CA SER A 296 -2.17 13.59 15.11
C SER A 296 -0.76 13.92 14.59
N ASP A 297 0.10 14.48 15.44
CA ASP A 297 1.49 14.83 15.11
C ASP A 297 2.52 13.98 15.88
N ASP A 298 2.08 12.93 16.58
CA ASP A 298 2.96 12.08 17.39
C ASP A 298 3.74 11.06 16.55
N CYS A 299 4.98 10.82 16.96
CA CYS A 299 5.76 9.67 16.50
C CYS A 299 5.50 8.45 17.39
N VAL A 300 5.89 7.27 16.91
CA VAL A 300 5.58 5.99 17.56
C VAL A 300 6.15 5.85 18.97
N GLU A 301 7.18 6.59 19.32
CA GLU A 301 7.75 6.64 20.68
C GLU A 301 6.72 7.06 21.73
N SER A 302 5.77 7.91 21.34
CA SER A 302 4.69 8.38 22.22
C SER A 302 3.60 7.31 22.44
N LEU A 303 3.59 6.23 21.65
CA LEU A 303 2.53 5.21 21.68
C LEU A 303 2.47 4.43 23.00
N THR A 304 3.57 4.33 23.71
CA THR A 304 3.67 3.57 24.96
C THR A 304 2.89 4.18 26.12
N ILE A 305 2.42 5.43 25.98
CA ILE A 305 1.75 6.16 27.05
C ILE A 305 0.22 5.98 27.08
N TYR A 306 -0.36 5.26 26.11
CA TYR A 306 -1.82 5.05 26.00
C TYR A 306 -2.29 3.59 26.07
N PRO A 307 -1.66 2.69 26.85
CA PRO A 307 -2.12 1.31 26.91
C PRO A 307 -3.50 1.22 27.58
N PHE A 308 -4.29 0.22 27.18
CA PHE A 308 -5.57 -0.14 27.79
C PHE A 308 -6.68 0.93 27.69
N ARG A 309 -6.51 1.97 26.87
CA ARG A 309 -7.57 2.93 26.54
C ARG A 309 -8.56 2.30 25.55
N LYS A 310 -9.76 2.85 25.53
CA LYS A 310 -10.82 2.42 24.62
C LYS A 310 -11.32 3.59 23.78
N LEU A 311 -11.79 3.32 22.57
CA LEU A 311 -12.45 4.34 21.76
C LEU A 311 -13.65 4.95 22.48
N SER A 312 -14.37 4.17 23.30
CA SER A 312 -15.49 4.68 24.10
C SER A 312 -15.09 5.75 25.12
N ASP A 313 -13.81 5.85 25.50
CA ASP A 313 -13.32 6.91 26.39
C ASP A 313 -13.27 8.26 25.68
N TYR A 314 -13.18 8.26 24.37
CA TYR A 314 -12.93 9.40 23.49
C TYR A 314 -14.08 9.73 22.52
N THR A 315 -15.09 8.87 22.45
CA THR A 315 -16.21 9.01 21.52
C THR A 315 -17.57 9.06 22.21
N THR A 316 -18.51 9.76 21.60
CA THR A 316 -19.93 9.74 21.98
C THR A 316 -20.64 8.51 21.41
N ILE A 317 -20.23 8.11 20.21
CA ILE A 317 -20.65 6.88 19.53
C ILE A 317 -19.39 6.21 19.01
N ASN A 318 -19.19 4.93 19.30
CA ASN A 318 -18.03 4.20 18.80
C ASN A 318 -18.14 4.05 17.27
N PRO A 319 -17.24 4.66 16.47
CA PRO A 319 -17.28 4.61 15.01
C PRO A 319 -17.21 3.18 14.47
N LEU A 320 -16.48 2.27 15.14
CA LEU A 320 -16.39 0.86 14.74
C LEU A 320 -17.73 0.11 14.76
N THR A 321 -18.78 0.69 15.37
CA THR A 321 -20.13 0.10 15.37
C THR A 321 -21.00 0.58 14.21
N THR A 322 -20.61 1.63 13.52
CA THR A 322 -21.40 2.28 12.46
C THR A 322 -21.22 1.59 11.10
N ALA A 323 -22.22 1.69 10.24
CA ALA A 323 -22.20 1.08 8.91
C ALA A 323 -21.16 1.72 7.99
N ALA A 324 -21.01 3.06 8.03
CA ALA A 324 -20.07 3.80 7.19
C ALA A 324 -18.62 3.41 7.48
N TRP A 325 -18.22 3.45 8.76
CA TRP A 325 -16.88 3.04 9.17
C TRP A 325 -16.59 1.58 8.86
N LYS A 326 -17.53 0.67 9.16
CA LYS A 326 -17.36 -0.75 8.84
C LYS A 326 -17.18 -1.00 7.34
N ALA A 327 -17.88 -0.27 6.48
CA ALA A 327 -17.73 -0.38 5.04
C ALA A 327 -16.29 -0.05 4.62
N ARG A 328 -15.75 1.11 5.06
CA ARG A 328 -14.37 1.52 4.74
C ARG A 328 -13.31 0.62 5.37
N ILE A 329 -13.51 0.15 6.59
CA ILE A 329 -12.63 -0.82 7.24
C ILE A 329 -12.60 -2.14 6.45
N ASN A 330 -13.74 -2.63 5.98
CA ASN A 330 -13.81 -3.86 5.19
C ASN A 330 -13.15 -3.72 3.80
N GLU A 331 -13.10 -2.53 3.23
CA GLU A 331 -12.35 -2.26 2.00
C GLU A 331 -10.83 -2.44 2.19
N GLN A 332 -10.35 -2.37 3.45
CA GLN A 332 -8.93 -2.59 3.79
C GLN A 332 -8.61 -4.06 4.08
N LYS A 333 -9.53 -4.99 3.84
CA LYS A 333 -9.29 -6.40 4.04
C LYS A 333 -8.56 -7.03 2.86
N LEU A 334 -7.42 -7.67 3.15
CA LEU A 334 -6.64 -8.44 2.18
C LEU A 334 -7.32 -9.79 1.84
N GLY A 335 -6.97 -10.36 0.71
CA GLY A 335 -7.45 -11.66 0.25
C GLY A 335 -8.30 -11.60 -1.02
N ALA A 336 -8.55 -10.41 -1.57
CA ALA A 336 -9.35 -10.26 -2.79
C ALA A 336 -8.61 -10.72 -4.06
N VAL A 337 -7.30 -10.48 -4.11
CA VAL A 337 -6.44 -10.85 -5.25
C VAL A 337 -5.18 -11.56 -4.74
N ALA A 338 -5.09 -12.86 -5.00
CA ALA A 338 -3.94 -13.63 -4.54
C ALA A 338 -2.67 -13.32 -5.36
N PRO A 339 -1.52 -13.03 -4.74
CA PRO A 339 -0.26 -12.79 -5.42
C PRO A 339 0.14 -13.98 -6.31
N LYS A 340 0.69 -13.70 -7.49
CA LYS A 340 1.12 -14.75 -8.44
C LYS A 340 2.58 -15.16 -8.26
N VAL A 341 3.34 -14.41 -7.48
CA VAL A 341 4.76 -14.65 -7.22
C VAL A 341 4.98 -15.36 -5.88
N PRO A 342 6.12 -16.06 -5.70
CA PRO A 342 6.48 -16.61 -4.41
C PRO A 342 6.37 -15.60 -3.29
N THR A 343 5.63 -15.94 -2.24
CA THR A 343 5.36 -15.05 -1.12
C THR A 343 5.73 -15.72 0.19
N PHE A 344 6.61 -15.07 0.95
CA PHE A 344 6.96 -15.45 2.31
C PHE A 344 6.14 -14.64 3.29
N MET A 345 5.25 -15.32 4.01
CA MET A 345 4.44 -14.75 5.08
C MET A 345 4.95 -15.27 6.42
N TYR A 346 5.07 -14.38 7.40
CA TYR A 346 5.57 -14.78 8.72
C TYR A 346 4.92 -13.97 9.83
N HIS A 347 4.91 -14.55 11.04
CA HIS A 347 4.17 -13.97 12.16
C HIS A 347 4.85 -14.27 13.50
N ALA A 348 4.55 -13.45 14.51
CA ALA A 348 4.93 -13.73 15.88
C ALA A 348 4.09 -14.87 16.48
N TRP A 349 4.71 -15.67 17.33
CA TRP A 349 4.09 -16.78 18.06
C TRP A 349 4.77 -16.95 19.42
N PRO A 350 4.06 -17.28 20.52
CA PRO A 350 2.63 -17.65 20.57
C PRO A 350 1.68 -16.45 20.64
N ILE A 351 2.17 -15.26 20.94
CA ILE A 351 1.35 -14.05 21.14
C ILE A 351 1.92 -12.93 20.27
N ASP A 352 1.03 -12.33 19.47
CA ASP A 352 1.23 -11.04 18.85
C ASP A 352 0.23 -10.07 19.45
N GLU A 353 0.71 -9.13 20.25
CA GLU A 353 -0.12 -8.22 21.03
C GLU A 353 -0.76 -7.11 20.22
N LEU A 354 -0.26 -6.86 18.99
CA LEU A 354 -0.76 -5.82 18.09
C LEU A 354 -1.60 -6.39 16.93
N VAL A 355 -1.11 -7.45 16.31
CA VAL A 355 -1.72 -8.01 15.09
C VAL A 355 -2.00 -9.50 15.33
N ALA A 356 -3.24 -9.85 15.65
CA ALA A 356 -3.60 -11.21 15.99
C ALA A 356 -3.22 -12.22 14.90
N ARG A 357 -2.40 -13.22 15.25
CA ARG A 357 -1.93 -14.25 14.32
C ARG A 357 -3.06 -14.96 13.53
N PRO A 358 -4.24 -15.29 14.09
CA PRO A 358 -5.29 -15.98 13.35
C PRO A 358 -5.73 -15.30 12.05
N GLN A 359 -5.76 -13.95 12.01
CA GLN A 359 -6.13 -13.22 10.79
C GLN A 359 -5.05 -13.34 9.69
N GLY A 360 -3.77 -13.39 10.08
CA GLY A 360 -2.67 -13.66 9.15
C GLY A 360 -2.69 -15.09 8.60
N VAL A 361 -3.03 -16.08 9.44
CA VAL A 361 -3.25 -17.47 9.00
C VAL A 361 -4.42 -17.57 8.04
N ALA A 362 -5.54 -16.88 8.33
CA ALA A 362 -6.69 -16.84 7.43
C ALA A 362 -6.34 -16.25 6.06
N LEU A 363 -5.54 -15.18 6.02
CA LEU A 363 -5.03 -14.63 4.76
C LEU A 363 -4.16 -15.65 4.01
N LYS A 364 -3.22 -16.29 4.70
CA LYS A 364 -2.40 -17.38 4.12
C LYS A 364 -3.28 -18.46 3.50
N ASP A 365 -4.30 -18.94 4.21
CA ASP A 365 -5.20 -19.99 3.73
C ASP A 365 -5.99 -19.52 2.50
N THR A 366 -6.44 -18.25 2.48
CA THR A 366 -7.10 -17.64 1.33
C THR A 366 -6.19 -17.60 0.11
N TYR A 367 -4.96 -17.15 0.26
CA TYR A 367 -3.98 -17.12 -0.83
C TYR A 367 -3.62 -18.52 -1.33
N CYS A 368 -3.47 -19.48 -0.41
CA CYS A 368 -3.22 -20.88 -0.74
C CYS A 368 -4.36 -21.49 -1.56
N ALA A 369 -5.61 -21.26 -1.15
CA ALA A 369 -6.79 -21.74 -1.86
C ALA A 369 -6.89 -21.15 -3.28
N ALA A 370 -6.39 -19.93 -3.48
CA ALA A 370 -6.31 -19.27 -4.78
C ALA A 370 -5.05 -19.66 -5.62
N GLY A 371 -4.22 -20.59 -5.12
CA GLY A 371 -3.05 -21.13 -5.80
C GLY A 371 -1.78 -20.28 -5.72
N SER A 372 -1.73 -19.29 -4.82
CA SER A 372 -0.50 -18.54 -4.57
C SER A 372 0.60 -19.45 -4.00
N PRO A 373 1.85 -19.31 -4.45
CA PRO A 373 2.97 -20.07 -3.91
C PRO A 373 3.44 -19.44 -2.57
N ILE A 374 2.87 -19.89 -1.46
CA ILE A 374 3.13 -19.34 -0.13
C ILE A 374 4.14 -20.19 0.65
N ARG A 375 5.06 -19.52 1.36
CA ARG A 375 5.83 -20.06 2.47
C ARG A 375 5.40 -19.34 3.74
N TRP A 376 5.05 -20.11 4.78
CA TRP A 376 4.70 -19.58 6.10
C TRP A 376 5.75 -19.95 7.14
N LYS A 377 6.04 -19.02 8.06
CA LYS A 377 6.88 -19.28 9.23
C LYS A 377 6.40 -18.52 10.44
N ASP A 378 6.31 -19.21 11.57
CA ASP A 378 6.14 -18.60 12.88
C ASP A 378 7.50 -18.34 13.52
N TYR A 379 7.66 -17.18 14.16
CA TYR A 379 8.83 -16.82 14.94
C TYR A 379 8.46 -16.71 16.41
N LEU A 380 9.30 -17.30 17.28
CA LEU A 380 9.12 -17.18 18.71
C LEU A 380 9.36 -15.72 19.14
N GLY A 381 8.39 -15.14 19.83
CA GLY A 381 8.45 -13.77 20.34
C GLY A 381 7.13 -13.04 20.20
N ASP A 382 7.13 -11.78 20.60
CA ASP A 382 6.07 -10.80 20.44
C ASP A 382 6.20 -10.02 19.12
N HIS A 383 5.26 -9.10 18.88
CA HIS A 383 5.24 -8.30 17.67
C HIS A 383 6.56 -7.55 17.42
N ALA A 384 7.07 -6.88 18.46
CA ALA A 384 8.30 -6.07 18.36
C ALA A 384 9.56 -6.94 18.18
N THR A 385 9.66 -8.06 18.89
CA THR A 385 10.81 -8.97 18.80
C THR A 385 10.94 -9.55 17.39
N VAL A 386 9.83 -9.90 16.75
CA VAL A 386 9.84 -10.54 15.44
C VAL A 386 10.31 -9.60 14.32
N ILE A 387 10.15 -8.28 14.48
CA ILE A 387 10.77 -7.32 13.55
C ILE A 387 12.26 -7.63 13.34
N PHE A 388 12.99 -7.86 14.42
CA PHE A 388 14.45 -8.06 14.39
C PHE A 388 14.83 -9.50 14.03
N THR A 389 14.13 -10.48 14.58
CA THR A 389 14.50 -11.89 14.42
C THR A 389 14.18 -12.46 13.03
N SER A 390 13.25 -11.84 12.30
CA SER A 390 12.84 -12.27 10.96
C SER A 390 13.64 -11.68 9.82
N GLN A 391 14.37 -10.56 10.03
CA GLN A 391 15.03 -9.78 8.97
C GLN A 391 15.92 -10.62 8.05
N SER A 392 16.71 -11.52 8.64
CA SER A 392 17.65 -12.34 7.88
C SER A 392 16.94 -13.27 6.90
N ASP A 393 15.90 -13.96 7.38
CA ASP A 393 15.13 -14.89 6.55
C ASP A 393 14.31 -14.14 5.50
N ALA A 394 13.74 -12.99 5.88
CA ALA A 394 12.94 -12.15 4.98
C ALA A 394 13.74 -11.68 3.76
N VAL A 395 14.95 -11.14 3.99
CA VAL A 395 15.84 -10.70 2.89
C VAL A 395 16.47 -11.89 2.16
N SER A 396 16.80 -12.98 2.85
CA SER A 396 17.32 -14.20 2.20
C SER A 396 16.29 -14.84 1.28
N PHE A 397 14.99 -14.82 1.67
CA PHE A 397 13.93 -15.31 0.79
C PHE A 397 13.90 -14.54 -0.54
N LEU A 398 14.00 -13.22 -0.51
CA LEU A 398 14.07 -12.42 -1.74
C LEU A 398 15.32 -12.73 -2.56
N ALA A 399 16.48 -12.84 -1.89
CA ALA A 399 17.74 -13.17 -2.56
C ALA A 399 17.67 -14.50 -3.32
N ASP A 400 17.09 -15.52 -2.70
CA ASP A 400 16.88 -16.84 -3.32
C ASP A 400 15.97 -16.75 -4.55
N ARG A 401 14.96 -15.88 -4.51
CA ARG A 401 14.03 -15.70 -5.66
C ARG A 401 14.71 -14.92 -6.79
N PHE A 402 15.52 -13.93 -6.47
CA PHE A 402 16.32 -13.24 -7.49
C PHE A 402 17.34 -14.17 -8.16
N ALA A 403 17.86 -15.14 -7.41
CA ALA A 403 18.77 -16.17 -7.92
C ALA A 403 18.06 -17.38 -8.55
N ASN A 404 16.74 -17.38 -8.64
CA ASN A 404 15.91 -18.49 -9.12
C ASN A 404 16.14 -19.82 -8.38
N VAL A 405 16.56 -19.77 -7.12
CA VAL A 405 16.67 -20.97 -6.28
C VAL A 405 15.29 -21.58 -6.05
N PRO A 406 15.07 -22.87 -6.18
CA PRO A 406 13.78 -23.49 -5.85
C PRO A 406 13.37 -23.23 -4.41
N PHE A 407 12.06 -23.14 -4.13
CA PHE A 407 11.59 -22.97 -2.76
C PHE A 407 10.52 -23.98 -2.37
N SER A 408 10.49 -24.34 -1.09
CA SER A 408 9.46 -25.21 -0.54
C SER A 408 8.25 -24.35 -0.16
N ARG A 409 7.08 -24.76 -0.66
CA ARG A 409 5.80 -24.13 -0.33
C ARG A 409 5.27 -24.68 0.98
N SER A 410 4.48 -23.87 1.71
CA SER A 410 3.59 -24.33 2.76
C SER A 410 2.25 -24.81 2.17
N CYS A 411 1.99 -24.37 0.92
CA CYS A 411 0.84 -24.83 0.13
C CYS A 411 1.02 -24.65 -1.39
#